data_ba103f27c681c27fd7143fcf6b62a001
#
_entry.id   ba103f27c681c27fd7143fcf6b62a001
#
_cell.length_a   1.000
_cell.length_b   1.000
_cell.length_c   1.000
_cell.angle_alpha   90.00
_cell.angle_beta   90.00
_cell.angle_gamma   90.00
#
_symmetry.space_group_name_H-M   'P 1'
#
loop_
_entity.id
_entity.type
_entity.pdbx_description
1 polymer ?
#
loop_
_entity_poly.entity_id
_entity_poly.type
_entity_poly.pdbx_seq_one_letter_code
_entity_poly.pdbx_strand_id
1 'polypeptide(L)'
;MFDNVTKSIRVLSAGSVEKANSGHPGMPLGMADVGTVLYKNFLKVSNDCPSWINRDRFVLSAGHGSALLYSLLHFNGFDISIDDMKNFRQLKSKTPGHPELDTKLGIDITTGPLGQGFATGVGLALAESYLSNTFGDKIINHFTYGIVSDGDLMEGLSQEAAELAALWGLGKLIYIFDDNNISIDGNVDKVSVTNQKTKFESFGWDVQSIDGHNENEIIKAVNNAKANTSQPSLIIAKSTIGKFSPNKENTSGVHGSPLGEEEMKQFLENLDWSTDLFEHPKEVYEYFDEKRQIDNEEYKKWKEKLEKKLFEDTDFKLLWNQFNEKNIANINKVLSEKKATRVAGSEVLKDIGMLNKFILGGSADLAASTKQIISDAVYSSDNQTGQVLEYGVREHAMAAITNGITLHSSLVGFGST
;
A
#
# COMPACT_ATOMS: atom_id res chain seq x y z
N MET A 1 -6.44 -14.64 -22.90
CA MET A 1 -6.45 -13.19 -22.63
C MET A 1 -5.51 -12.85 -21.45
N PHE A 2 -5.69 -13.44 -20.27
CA PHE A 2 -4.84 -13.20 -19.10
C PHE A 2 -3.33 -13.31 -19.43
N ASP A 3 -2.90 -14.37 -20.10
CA ASP A 3 -1.49 -14.56 -20.48
C ASP A 3 -0.94 -13.44 -21.37
N ASN A 4 -1.74 -12.92 -22.32
CA ASN A 4 -1.31 -11.82 -23.18
C ASN A 4 -1.13 -10.52 -22.38
N VAL A 5 -1.98 -10.30 -21.38
CA VAL A 5 -1.91 -9.13 -20.51
C VAL A 5 -0.66 -9.22 -19.62
N THR A 6 -0.43 -10.35 -18.97
CA THR A 6 0.75 -10.54 -18.11
C THR A 6 2.05 -10.51 -18.90
N LYS A 7 2.07 -11.01 -20.13
CA LYS A 7 3.19 -10.82 -21.07
C LYS A 7 3.45 -9.34 -21.35
N SER A 8 2.40 -8.57 -21.67
CA SER A 8 2.53 -7.12 -21.94
C SER A 8 3.09 -6.36 -20.72
N ILE A 9 2.62 -6.67 -19.51
CA ILE A 9 3.12 -6.07 -18.28
C ILE A 9 4.61 -6.40 -18.07
N ARG A 10 5.00 -7.66 -18.31
CA ARG A 10 6.40 -8.09 -18.23
C ARG A 10 7.28 -7.38 -19.25
N VAL A 11 6.84 -7.32 -20.50
CA VAL A 11 7.60 -6.67 -21.59
C VAL A 11 7.75 -5.18 -21.34
N LEU A 12 6.67 -4.48 -20.95
CA LEU A 12 6.74 -3.05 -20.66
C LEU A 12 7.65 -2.76 -19.46
N SER A 13 7.56 -3.58 -18.39
CA SER A 13 8.40 -3.42 -17.21
C SER A 13 9.88 -3.67 -17.52
N ALA A 14 10.21 -4.78 -18.19
CA ALA A 14 11.58 -5.09 -18.57
C ALA A 14 12.12 -4.10 -19.59
N GLY A 15 11.31 -3.72 -20.58
CA GLY A 15 11.67 -2.74 -21.62
C GLY A 15 11.99 -1.36 -21.04
N SER A 16 11.25 -0.92 -20.02
CA SER A 16 11.53 0.36 -19.33
C SER A 16 12.87 0.32 -18.60
N VAL A 17 13.16 -0.80 -17.90
CA VAL A 17 14.44 -1.02 -17.22
C VAL A 17 15.60 -1.10 -18.22
N GLU A 18 15.43 -1.85 -19.31
CA GLU A 18 16.45 -1.99 -20.36
C GLU A 18 16.78 -0.65 -21.02
N LYS A 19 15.75 0.11 -21.41
CA LYS A 19 15.92 1.44 -22.00
C LYS A 19 16.63 2.42 -21.08
N ALA A 20 16.34 2.37 -19.78
CA ALA A 20 16.99 3.20 -18.77
C ALA A 20 18.42 2.72 -18.47
N ASN A 21 18.80 1.52 -18.90
CA ASN A 21 20.01 0.81 -18.52
C ASN A 21 20.22 0.79 -16.98
N SER A 22 19.13 0.75 -16.24
CA SER A 22 19.12 0.80 -14.77
C SER A 22 17.75 0.42 -14.23
N GLY A 23 17.71 -0.40 -13.18
CA GLY A 23 16.48 -0.76 -12.50
C GLY A 23 16.42 -2.22 -12.09
N HIS A 24 15.25 -2.66 -11.66
CA HIS A 24 15.03 -3.97 -11.05
C HIS A 24 13.95 -4.71 -11.85
N PRO A 25 14.31 -5.52 -12.86
CA PRO A 25 13.30 -6.24 -13.64
C PRO A 25 12.79 -7.50 -12.97
N GLY A 26 13.55 -8.09 -12.04
CA GLY A 26 13.30 -9.43 -11.52
C GLY A 26 11.92 -9.60 -10.84
N MET A 27 11.62 -8.77 -9.86
CA MET A 27 10.32 -8.76 -9.17
C MET A 27 9.16 -8.40 -10.11
N PRO A 28 9.23 -7.37 -10.97
CA PRO A 28 8.22 -7.10 -11.98
C PRO A 28 7.86 -8.29 -12.85
N LEU A 29 8.86 -9.05 -13.30
CA LEU A 29 8.65 -10.25 -14.11
C LEU A 29 7.99 -11.38 -13.32
N GLY A 30 8.35 -11.55 -12.05
CA GLY A 30 7.77 -12.55 -11.16
C GLY A 30 6.33 -12.24 -10.76
N MET A 31 6.03 -11.00 -10.41
CA MET A 31 4.76 -10.60 -9.81
C MET A 31 3.74 -10.03 -10.80
N ALA A 32 3.99 -10.10 -12.10
CA ALA A 32 3.06 -9.61 -13.13
C ALA A 32 1.68 -10.27 -13.05
N ASP A 33 1.62 -11.57 -12.74
CA ASP A 33 0.36 -12.33 -12.62
C ASP A 33 -0.45 -11.81 -11.42
N VAL A 34 0.17 -11.69 -10.26
CA VAL A 34 -0.43 -11.16 -9.03
C VAL A 34 -0.92 -9.72 -9.24
N GLY A 35 -0.07 -8.85 -9.79
CA GLY A 35 -0.42 -7.46 -10.10
C GLY A 35 -1.62 -7.36 -11.04
N THR A 36 -1.64 -8.17 -12.09
CA THR A 36 -2.76 -8.23 -13.05
C THR A 36 -4.07 -8.62 -12.37
N VAL A 37 -4.06 -9.69 -11.57
CA VAL A 37 -5.26 -10.14 -10.84
C VAL A 37 -5.75 -9.07 -9.88
N LEU A 38 -4.88 -8.43 -9.12
CA LEU A 38 -5.27 -7.38 -8.18
C LEU A 38 -5.96 -6.22 -8.90
N TYR A 39 -5.37 -5.69 -9.96
CA TYR A 39 -5.91 -4.54 -10.69
C TYR A 39 -7.15 -4.87 -11.51
N LYS A 40 -7.26 -6.08 -12.04
CA LYS A 40 -8.44 -6.50 -12.82
C LYS A 40 -9.63 -6.89 -11.97
N ASN A 41 -9.41 -7.60 -10.86
CA ASN A 41 -10.51 -8.27 -10.16
C ASN A 41 -10.85 -7.62 -8.81
N PHE A 42 -9.93 -6.90 -8.17
CA PHE A 42 -10.09 -6.52 -6.78
C PHE A 42 -9.98 -5.03 -6.49
N LEU A 43 -8.90 -4.39 -6.92
CA LEU A 43 -8.65 -2.98 -6.60
C LEU A 43 -9.78 -2.09 -7.12
N LYS A 44 -10.46 -1.44 -6.19
CA LYS A 44 -11.50 -0.45 -6.46
C LYS A 44 -10.86 0.93 -6.50
N VAL A 45 -10.53 1.40 -7.69
CA VAL A 45 -9.87 2.69 -7.94
C VAL A 45 -10.56 3.43 -9.08
N SER A 46 -10.52 4.75 -9.07
CA SER A 46 -11.11 5.55 -10.16
C SER A 46 -10.04 6.46 -10.76
N ASN A 47 -9.76 6.31 -12.05
CA ASN A 47 -8.89 7.22 -12.77
C ASN A 47 -9.57 8.56 -13.09
N ASP A 48 -10.92 8.64 -13.07
CA ASP A 48 -11.67 9.91 -13.13
C ASP A 48 -11.51 10.71 -11.83
N CYS A 49 -11.31 10.03 -10.68
CA CYS A 49 -11.06 10.65 -9.39
C CYS A 49 -10.02 9.86 -8.58
N PRO A 50 -8.72 9.97 -8.91
CA PRO A 50 -7.66 9.23 -8.21
C PRO A 50 -7.55 9.55 -6.71
N SER A 51 -8.10 10.71 -6.29
CA SER A 51 -8.17 11.12 -4.88
C SER A 51 -9.44 10.68 -4.15
N TRP A 52 -10.28 9.83 -4.75
CA TRP A 52 -11.49 9.31 -4.12
C TRP A 52 -11.16 8.67 -2.76
N ILE A 53 -11.74 9.20 -1.69
CA ILE A 53 -11.39 8.79 -0.33
C ILE A 53 -11.75 7.32 -0.05
N ASN A 54 -12.83 6.81 -0.64
CA ASN A 54 -13.30 5.43 -0.44
C ASN A 54 -12.75 4.44 -1.51
N ARG A 55 -11.69 4.81 -2.24
CA ARG A 55 -10.97 3.87 -3.09
C ARG A 55 -10.06 2.97 -2.27
N ASP A 56 -9.79 1.79 -2.78
CA ASP A 56 -8.75 0.93 -2.21
C ASP A 56 -7.37 1.60 -2.29
N ARG A 57 -6.46 1.17 -1.45
CA ARG A 57 -5.05 1.60 -1.44
C ARG A 57 -4.17 0.47 -1.93
N PHE A 58 -3.17 0.81 -2.72
CA PHE A 58 -2.17 -0.15 -3.16
C PHE A 58 -0.76 0.29 -2.76
N VAL A 59 -0.06 -0.54 -2.01
CA VAL A 59 1.28 -0.29 -1.51
C VAL A 59 2.27 -1.25 -2.14
N LEU A 60 3.13 -0.76 -3.02
CA LEU A 60 4.29 -1.52 -3.44
C LEU A 60 5.42 -1.29 -2.43
N SER A 61 5.44 -2.09 -1.33
CA SER A 61 6.47 -1.99 -0.30
C SER A 61 7.85 -2.34 -0.87
N ALA A 62 7.90 -3.40 -1.69
CA ALA A 62 9.05 -3.73 -2.52
C ALA A 62 9.26 -2.69 -3.63
N GLY A 63 9.56 -1.44 -3.23
CA GLY A 63 9.56 -0.27 -4.13
C GLY A 63 10.54 -0.36 -5.29
N HIS A 64 11.55 -1.21 -5.21
CA HIS A 64 12.44 -1.51 -6.32
C HIS A 64 11.70 -2.11 -7.53
N GLY A 65 10.55 -2.78 -7.31
CA GLY A 65 9.68 -3.27 -8.38
C GLY A 65 8.81 -2.21 -9.07
N SER A 66 9.17 -0.93 -8.98
CA SER A 66 8.39 0.22 -9.48
C SER A 66 7.92 0.11 -10.93
N ALA A 67 8.71 -0.53 -11.81
CA ALA A 67 8.33 -0.76 -13.21
C ALA A 67 7.05 -1.59 -13.35
N LEU A 68 6.79 -2.54 -12.42
CA LEU A 68 5.50 -3.26 -12.35
C LEU A 68 4.36 -2.31 -12.05
N LEU A 69 4.50 -1.48 -11.01
CA LEU A 69 3.45 -0.54 -10.61
C LEU A 69 3.09 0.42 -11.75
N TYR A 70 4.10 1.00 -12.40
CA TYR A 70 3.88 1.94 -13.50
C TYR A 70 3.24 1.26 -14.72
N SER A 71 3.62 0.02 -15.04
CA SER A 71 2.99 -0.75 -16.11
C SER A 71 1.51 -1.05 -15.80
N LEU A 72 1.20 -1.43 -14.55
CA LEU A 72 -0.18 -1.65 -14.12
C LEU A 72 -1.01 -0.36 -14.17
N LEU A 73 -0.47 0.76 -13.69
CA LEU A 73 -1.14 2.06 -13.74
C LEU A 73 -1.38 2.53 -15.18
N HIS A 74 -0.38 2.34 -16.07
CA HIS A 74 -0.50 2.66 -17.49
C HIS A 74 -1.68 1.93 -18.13
N PHE A 75 -1.72 0.59 -18.02
CA PHE A 75 -2.79 -0.19 -18.65
C PHE A 75 -4.16 0.04 -17.99
N ASN A 76 -4.19 0.45 -16.73
CA ASN A 76 -5.43 0.85 -16.03
C ASN A 76 -5.85 2.30 -16.32
N GLY A 77 -5.16 3.02 -17.22
CA GLY A 77 -5.57 4.32 -17.72
C GLY A 77 -5.32 5.49 -16.76
N PHE A 78 -4.40 5.34 -15.82
CA PHE A 78 -3.85 6.48 -15.09
C PHE A 78 -2.92 7.30 -16.00
N ASP A 79 -2.62 8.54 -15.61
CA ASP A 79 -1.84 9.48 -16.43
C ASP A 79 -0.34 9.13 -16.46
N ILE A 80 -0.04 7.89 -16.86
CA ILE A 80 1.30 7.39 -17.16
C ILE A 80 1.28 6.90 -18.61
N SER A 81 1.92 7.63 -19.51
CA SER A 81 2.01 7.31 -20.92
C SER A 81 3.15 6.33 -21.25
N ILE A 82 3.13 5.76 -22.46
CA ILE A 82 4.27 4.98 -22.97
C ILE A 82 5.54 5.81 -23.02
N ASP A 83 5.45 7.11 -23.29
CA ASP A 83 6.63 7.98 -23.29
C ASP A 83 7.15 8.23 -21.87
N ASP A 84 6.27 8.25 -20.84
CA ASP A 84 6.71 8.25 -19.44
C ASP A 84 7.43 6.93 -19.10
N MET A 85 6.94 5.78 -19.59
CA MET A 85 7.63 4.49 -19.42
C MET A 85 8.99 4.44 -20.11
N LYS A 86 9.10 5.02 -21.30
CA LYS A 86 10.40 5.19 -22.01
C LYS A 86 11.37 6.09 -21.25
N ASN A 87 10.87 7.00 -20.43
CA ASN A 87 11.63 7.91 -19.58
C ASN A 87 11.79 7.40 -18.14
N PHE A 88 11.62 6.10 -17.91
CA PHE A 88 11.82 5.48 -16.60
C PHE A 88 13.18 5.87 -16.00
N ARG A 89 13.20 6.28 -14.73
CA ARG A 89 14.40 6.72 -13.96
C ARG A 89 15.12 7.95 -14.54
N GLN A 90 14.53 8.67 -15.46
CA GLN A 90 15.13 9.92 -15.96
C GLN A 90 14.76 11.10 -15.05
N LEU A 91 15.58 12.14 -15.06
CA LEU A 91 15.36 13.33 -14.24
C LEU A 91 14.01 13.98 -14.59
N LYS A 92 13.18 14.26 -13.59
CA LYS A 92 11.82 14.81 -13.69
C LYS A 92 10.80 13.90 -14.40
N SER A 93 11.10 12.62 -14.56
CA SER A 93 10.13 11.65 -15.06
C SER A 93 8.99 11.41 -14.06
N LYS A 94 7.79 11.10 -14.55
CA LYS A 94 6.68 10.58 -13.75
C LYS A 94 6.93 9.16 -13.24
N THR A 95 7.97 8.49 -13.73
CA THR A 95 8.33 7.10 -13.41
C THR A 95 9.72 7.01 -12.78
N PRO A 96 9.92 7.57 -11.56
CA PRO A 96 11.19 7.47 -10.86
C PRO A 96 11.56 6.02 -10.53
N GLY A 97 12.81 5.78 -10.14
CA GLY A 97 13.34 4.43 -9.88
C GLY A 97 12.66 3.66 -8.75
N HIS A 98 12.04 4.37 -7.81
CA HIS A 98 11.18 3.87 -6.76
C HIS A 98 9.92 4.74 -6.73
N PRO A 99 8.76 4.22 -6.31
CA PRO A 99 7.53 5.01 -6.29
C PRO A 99 7.67 6.26 -5.41
N GLU A 100 7.23 7.38 -5.92
CA GLU A 100 7.07 8.62 -5.18
C GLU A 100 5.58 8.97 -5.10
N LEU A 101 5.14 9.45 -3.93
CA LEU A 101 3.74 9.79 -3.69
C LEU A 101 3.22 10.77 -4.74
N ASP A 102 2.28 10.31 -5.53
CA ASP A 102 1.48 11.12 -6.45
C ASP A 102 0.10 10.48 -6.63
N THR A 103 -0.85 10.97 -5.85
CA THR A 103 -2.22 10.42 -5.88
C THR A 103 -2.91 10.62 -7.22
N LYS A 104 -2.50 11.62 -8.03
CA LYS A 104 -3.05 11.82 -9.38
C LYS A 104 -2.63 10.72 -10.34
N LEU A 105 -1.44 10.16 -10.12
CA LEU A 105 -0.93 9.02 -10.87
C LEU A 105 -1.38 7.67 -10.28
N GLY A 106 -2.11 7.66 -9.15
CA GLY A 106 -2.53 6.44 -8.47
C GLY A 106 -1.45 5.85 -7.55
N ILE A 107 -0.44 6.64 -7.16
CA ILE A 107 0.65 6.22 -6.28
C ILE A 107 0.36 6.72 -4.87
N ASP A 108 0.11 5.79 -3.96
CA ASP A 108 -0.37 6.08 -2.61
C ASP A 108 0.71 6.49 -1.62
N ILE A 109 1.93 6.01 -1.80
CA ILE A 109 3.05 6.30 -0.90
C ILE A 109 4.39 6.29 -1.63
N THR A 110 5.38 6.98 -1.06
CA THR A 110 6.78 6.87 -1.44
C THR A 110 7.40 5.64 -0.77
N THR A 111 7.97 4.74 -1.58
CA THR A 111 8.67 3.54 -1.10
C THR A 111 10.08 3.46 -1.70
N GLY A 112 10.86 2.48 -1.26
CA GLY A 112 12.26 2.30 -1.62
C GLY A 112 13.06 1.81 -0.42
N PRO A 113 13.08 2.53 0.73
CA PRO A 113 13.55 1.95 1.98
C PRO A 113 12.66 0.78 2.40
N LEU A 114 13.23 -0.42 2.50
CA LEU A 114 12.50 -1.66 2.80
C LEU A 114 11.78 -1.58 4.16
N GLY A 115 10.62 -2.22 4.25
CA GLY A 115 9.76 -2.21 5.43
C GLY A 115 8.92 -0.95 5.62
N GLN A 116 9.31 0.20 5.06
CA GLN A 116 8.55 1.45 5.22
C GLN A 116 7.16 1.36 4.58
N GLY A 117 7.06 0.77 3.41
CA GLY A 117 5.78 0.51 2.75
C GLY A 117 4.88 -0.39 3.57
N PHE A 118 5.42 -1.49 4.11
CA PHE A 118 4.69 -2.40 4.99
C PHE A 118 4.05 -1.66 6.17
N ALA A 119 4.86 -0.93 6.94
CA ALA A 119 4.38 -0.26 8.15
C ALA A 119 3.46 0.93 7.84
N THR A 120 3.74 1.69 6.77
CA THR A 120 2.85 2.79 6.33
C THR A 120 1.49 2.26 5.90
N GLY A 121 1.44 1.10 5.23
CA GLY A 121 0.18 0.44 4.84
C GLY A 121 -0.66 0.01 6.04
N VAL A 122 -0.04 -0.38 7.16
CA VAL A 122 -0.76 -0.59 8.44
C VAL A 122 -1.46 0.69 8.88
N GLY A 123 -0.79 1.84 8.77
CA GLY A 123 -1.38 3.15 9.05
C GLY A 123 -2.55 3.52 8.13
N LEU A 124 -2.46 3.18 6.83
CA LEU A 124 -3.57 3.36 5.88
C LEU A 124 -4.78 2.50 6.26
N ALA A 125 -4.57 1.24 6.63
CA ALA A 125 -5.64 0.33 7.05
C ALA A 125 -6.28 0.75 8.38
N LEU A 126 -5.48 1.25 9.33
CA LEU A 126 -5.99 1.82 10.58
C LEU A 126 -6.85 3.05 10.32
N ALA A 127 -6.42 3.93 9.43
CA ALA A 127 -7.17 5.11 9.04
C ALA A 127 -8.54 4.74 8.42
N GLU A 128 -8.58 3.75 7.54
CA GLU A 128 -9.84 3.21 7.00
C GLU A 128 -10.75 2.70 8.12
N SER A 129 -10.22 1.86 9.01
CA SER A 129 -10.98 1.29 10.11
C SER A 129 -11.58 2.38 11.01
N TYR A 130 -10.78 3.37 11.40
CA TYR A 130 -11.25 4.52 12.19
C TYR A 130 -12.36 5.30 11.48
N LEU A 131 -12.18 5.63 10.21
CA LEU A 131 -13.13 6.42 9.43
C LEU A 131 -14.40 5.62 9.11
N SER A 132 -14.28 4.33 8.84
CA SER A 132 -15.43 3.43 8.63
C SER A 132 -16.33 3.36 9.86
N ASN A 133 -15.72 3.27 11.05
CA ASN A 133 -16.48 3.28 12.32
C ASN A 133 -17.01 4.68 12.70
N THR A 134 -16.42 5.74 12.16
CA THR A 134 -16.85 7.12 12.40
C THR A 134 -17.97 7.56 11.46
N PHE A 135 -17.85 7.27 10.16
CA PHE A 135 -18.79 7.74 9.12
C PHE A 135 -19.75 6.65 8.62
N GLY A 136 -19.52 5.40 9.00
CA GLY A 136 -20.27 4.23 8.57
C GLY A 136 -19.70 3.59 7.30
N ASP A 137 -19.84 2.27 7.22
CA ASP A 137 -19.35 1.39 6.14
C ASP A 137 -19.96 1.69 4.75
N LYS A 138 -21.09 2.40 4.72
CA LYS A 138 -21.71 2.85 3.46
C LYS A 138 -20.98 4.05 2.82
N ILE A 139 -20.15 4.74 3.60
CA ILE A 139 -19.39 5.92 3.16
C ILE A 139 -17.91 5.58 3.06
N ILE A 140 -17.33 4.92 4.06
CA ILE A 140 -15.93 4.49 4.05
C ILE A 140 -15.90 2.97 4.22
N ASN A 141 -15.46 2.29 3.16
CA ASN A 141 -15.31 0.84 3.15
C ASN A 141 -14.39 0.44 1.99
N HIS A 142 -13.11 0.34 2.27
CA HIS A 142 -12.11 -0.03 1.29
C HIS A 142 -11.01 -0.88 1.91
N PHE A 143 -10.25 -1.56 1.08
CA PHE A 143 -9.12 -2.38 1.48
C PHE A 143 -7.79 -1.65 1.26
N THR A 144 -6.77 -2.08 1.99
CA THR A 144 -5.37 -1.76 1.71
C THR A 144 -4.68 -3.04 1.25
N TYR A 145 -4.23 -3.05 0.00
CA TYR A 145 -3.44 -4.13 -0.58
C TYR A 145 -1.99 -3.71 -0.67
N GLY A 146 -1.07 -4.68 -0.58
CA GLY A 146 0.33 -4.40 -0.85
C GLY A 146 1.10 -5.63 -1.31
N ILE A 147 2.22 -5.38 -1.98
CA ILE A 147 3.20 -6.40 -2.33
C ILE A 147 4.47 -6.13 -1.51
N VAL A 148 4.95 -7.17 -0.83
CA VAL A 148 6.11 -7.14 0.04
C VAL A 148 7.12 -8.20 -0.40
N SER A 149 8.40 -7.99 -0.11
CA SER A 149 9.49 -8.91 -0.46
C SER A 149 10.16 -9.51 0.77
N ASP A 150 11.05 -10.47 0.57
CA ASP A 150 11.90 -11.01 1.63
C ASP A 150 12.63 -9.91 2.41
N GLY A 151 13.21 -8.95 1.70
CA GLY A 151 13.89 -7.82 2.31
C GLY A 151 12.98 -6.97 3.18
N ASP A 152 11.74 -6.69 2.74
CA ASP A 152 10.75 -6.01 3.57
C ASP A 152 10.48 -6.76 4.88
N LEU A 153 10.33 -8.10 4.80
CA LEU A 153 9.99 -8.93 5.94
C LEU A 153 11.20 -9.24 6.87
N MET A 154 12.43 -8.97 6.43
CA MET A 154 13.63 -9.01 7.27
C MET A 154 13.76 -7.77 8.14
N GLU A 155 13.22 -6.61 7.71
CA GLU A 155 13.29 -5.38 8.47
C GLU A 155 12.54 -5.48 9.81
N GLY A 156 13.17 -5.03 10.89
CA GLY A 156 12.56 -5.00 12.23
C GLY A 156 11.26 -4.20 12.27
N LEU A 157 11.21 -3.11 11.53
CA LEU A 157 10.04 -2.25 11.35
C LEU A 157 8.80 -3.02 10.88
N SER A 158 8.95 -3.95 9.94
CA SER A 158 7.83 -4.76 9.43
C SER A 158 7.28 -5.69 10.50
N GLN A 159 8.15 -6.23 11.38
CA GLN A 159 7.76 -7.10 12.47
C GLN A 159 6.99 -6.33 13.54
N GLU A 160 7.46 -5.16 13.92
CA GLU A 160 6.78 -4.26 14.85
C GLU A 160 5.37 -3.89 14.34
N ALA A 161 5.28 -3.52 13.07
CA ALA A 161 4.02 -3.13 12.44
C ALA A 161 3.05 -4.30 12.24
N ALA A 162 3.57 -5.51 11.93
CA ALA A 162 2.76 -6.71 11.74
C ALA A 162 2.03 -7.10 13.04
N GLU A 163 2.72 -7.06 14.18
CA GLU A 163 2.13 -7.35 15.48
C GLU A 163 1.03 -6.34 15.85
N LEU A 164 1.28 -5.05 15.60
CA LEU A 164 0.29 -3.99 15.84
C LEU A 164 -0.94 -4.12 14.92
N ALA A 165 -0.76 -4.48 13.66
CA ALA A 165 -1.88 -4.69 12.74
C ALA A 165 -2.83 -5.78 13.23
N ALA A 166 -2.29 -6.89 13.74
CA ALA A 166 -3.08 -7.97 14.32
C ALA A 166 -3.75 -7.56 15.65
N LEU A 167 -2.99 -6.89 16.55
CA LEU A 167 -3.51 -6.37 17.81
C LEU A 167 -4.73 -5.47 17.61
N TRP A 168 -4.72 -4.65 16.56
CA TRP A 168 -5.80 -3.72 16.24
C TRP A 168 -6.90 -4.33 15.36
N GLY A 169 -6.78 -5.59 14.96
CA GLY A 169 -7.80 -6.31 14.17
C GLY A 169 -8.02 -5.71 12.78
N LEU A 170 -6.95 -5.30 12.07
CA LEU A 170 -7.05 -4.61 10.78
C LEU A 170 -7.38 -5.58 9.63
N GLY A 171 -8.58 -6.15 9.63
CA GLY A 171 -8.98 -7.20 8.69
C GLY A 171 -9.11 -6.77 7.22
N LYS A 172 -9.04 -5.48 6.91
CA LYS A 172 -9.00 -4.99 5.51
C LYS A 172 -7.59 -4.71 5.00
N LEU A 173 -6.55 -5.15 5.74
CA LEU A 173 -5.16 -5.15 5.31
C LEU A 173 -4.80 -6.50 4.71
N ILE A 174 -4.43 -6.53 3.44
CA ILE A 174 -4.07 -7.74 2.69
C ILE A 174 -2.71 -7.53 2.04
N TYR A 175 -1.69 -8.23 2.53
CA TYR A 175 -0.37 -8.24 1.90
C TYR A 175 -0.14 -9.52 1.12
N ILE A 176 0.48 -9.38 -0.06
CA ILE A 176 0.98 -10.48 -0.86
C ILE A 176 2.51 -10.49 -0.76
N PHE A 177 3.06 -11.56 -0.24
CA PHE A 177 4.49 -11.76 -0.14
C PHE A 177 5.01 -12.45 -1.40
N ASP A 178 5.94 -11.79 -2.09
CA ASP A 178 6.70 -12.32 -3.22
C ASP A 178 7.76 -13.31 -2.70
N ASP A 179 7.34 -14.57 -2.52
CA ASP A 179 8.18 -15.67 -2.04
C ASP A 179 8.98 -16.28 -3.19
N ASN A 180 10.01 -15.57 -3.66
CA ASN A 180 10.88 -15.99 -4.74
C ASN A 180 12.25 -16.53 -4.27
N ASN A 181 12.55 -16.45 -2.97
CA ASN A 181 13.76 -16.93 -2.32
C ASN A 181 15.08 -16.29 -2.82
N ILE A 182 15.04 -15.14 -3.49
CA ILE A 182 16.22 -14.45 -4.03
C ILE A 182 16.28 -12.99 -3.54
N SER A 183 17.42 -12.62 -3.01
CA SER A 183 17.81 -11.24 -2.72
C SER A 183 18.93 -10.77 -3.67
N ILE A 184 19.41 -9.54 -3.47
CA ILE A 184 20.45 -8.95 -4.33
C ILE A 184 21.77 -9.74 -4.28
N ASP A 185 22.11 -10.32 -3.13
CA ASP A 185 23.34 -11.08 -2.92
C ASP A 185 23.18 -12.59 -3.19
N GLY A 186 21.94 -13.02 -3.52
CA GLY A 186 21.66 -14.42 -3.85
C GLY A 186 20.49 -15.01 -3.07
N ASN A 187 20.59 -16.32 -2.79
CA ASN A 187 19.53 -17.08 -2.16
C ASN A 187 19.32 -16.65 -0.70
N VAL A 188 18.04 -16.41 -0.33
CA VAL A 188 17.61 -15.97 0.99
C VAL A 188 17.98 -16.98 2.09
N ASP A 189 18.02 -18.27 1.80
CA ASP A 189 18.43 -19.32 2.75
C ASP A 189 19.83 -19.12 3.36
N LYS A 190 20.66 -18.28 2.73
CA LYS A 190 21.99 -17.94 3.25
C LYS A 190 21.94 -16.95 4.42
N VAL A 191 20.86 -16.18 4.54
CA VAL A 191 20.73 -15.06 5.47
C VAL A 191 19.50 -15.15 6.37
N SER A 192 18.57 -16.05 6.09
CA SER A 192 17.35 -16.24 6.88
C SER A 192 16.96 -17.70 6.98
N VAL A 193 16.54 -18.11 8.18
CA VAL A 193 15.93 -19.42 8.45
C VAL A 193 14.46 -19.27 8.84
N THR A 194 13.90 -18.09 8.71
CA THR A 194 12.56 -17.76 9.20
C THR A 194 11.49 -18.36 8.30
N ASN A 195 10.60 -19.16 8.88
CA ASN A 195 9.37 -19.55 8.23
C ASN A 195 8.33 -18.44 8.36
N GLN A 196 8.10 -17.69 7.29
CA GLN A 196 7.20 -16.53 7.29
C GLN A 196 5.75 -16.91 7.63
N LYS A 197 5.28 -18.10 7.19
CA LYS A 197 3.93 -18.58 7.52
C LYS A 197 3.76 -18.67 9.04
N THR A 198 4.59 -19.45 9.70
CA THR A 198 4.50 -19.66 11.16
C THR A 198 4.70 -18.36 11.92
N LYS A 199 5.60 -17.49 11.44
CA LYS A 199 5.87 -16.19 12.05
C LYS A 199 4.63 -15.29 12.02
N PHE A 200 3.97 -15.12 10.87
CA PHE A 200 2.79 -14.27 10.75
C PHE A 200 1.56 -14.87 11.43
N GLU A 201 1.40 -16.21 11.39
CA GLU A 201 0.39 -16.91 12.18
C GLU A 201 0.57 -16.63 13.69
N SER A 202 1.81 -16.58 14.19
CA SER A 202 2.10 -16.26 15.60
C SER A 202 1.80 -14.79 15.97
N PHE A 203 1.84 -13.87 15.01
CA PHE A 203 1.38 -12.49 15.19
C PHE A 203 -0.16 -12.37 15.19
N GLY A 204 -0.89 -13.40 14.76
CA GLY A 204 -2.34 -13.38 14.67
C GLY A 204 -2.87 -13.00 13.28
N TRP A 205 -2.10 -13.19 12.22
CA TRP A 205 -2.51 -13.00 10.84
C TRP A 205 -3.18 -14.25 10.27
N ASP A 206 -4.13 -14.06 9.34
CA ASP A 206 -4.58 -15.11 8.43
C ASP A 206 -3.52 -15.31 7.34
N VAL A 207 -3.00 -16.56 7.22
CA VAL A 207 -1.90 -16.84 6.29
C VAL A 207 -2.28 -17.93 5.30
N GLN A 208 -2.20 -17.61 4.02
CA GLN A 208 -2.44 -18.52 2.91
C GLN A 208 -1.18 -18.68 2.07
N SER A 209 -0.95 -19.85 1.49
CA SER A 209 0.16 -20.09 0.55
C SER A 209 -0.40 -20.55 -0.79
N ILE A 210 0.09 -19.96 -1.88
CA ILE A 210 -0.40 -20.18 -3.25
C ILE A 210 0.75 -20.26 -4.25
N ASP A 211 0.47 -20.78 -5.43
CA ASP A 211 1.26 -20.53 -6.62
C ASP A 211 0.96 -19.10 -7.14
N GLY A 212 1.95 -18.21 -7.06
CA GLY A 212 1.85 -16.80 -7.51
C GLY A 212 1.69 -16.62 -9.02
N HIS A 213 1.75 -17.73 -9.79
CA HIS A 213 1.52 -17.75 -11.23
C HIS A 213 0.18 -18.39 -11.63
N ASN A 214 -0.60 -18.87 -10.67
CA ASN A 214 -1.90 -19.46 -10.91
C ASN A 214 -3.02 -18.44 -10.66
N GLU A 215 -3.61 -17.91 -11.73
CA GLU A 215 -4.70 -16.90 -11.68
C GLU A 215 -5.81 -17.30 -10.70
N ASN A 216 -6.26 -18.57 -10.76
CA ASN A 216 -7.38 -19.03 -9.94
C ASN A 216 -7.02 -19.12 -8.45
N GLU A 217 -5.78 -19.51 -8.13
CA GLU A 217 -5.31 -19.55 -6.74
C GLU A 217 -5.18 -18.14 -6.16
N ILE A 218 -4.67 -17.19 -6.95
CA ILE A 218 -4.58 -15.78 -6.54
C ILE A 218 -5.98 -15.23 -6.26
N ILE A 219 -6.92 -15.40 -7.19
CA ILE A 219 -8.31 -14.95 -7.05
C ILE A 219 -8.95 -15.56 -5.80
N LYS A 220 -8.79 -16.87 -5.58
CA LYS A 220 -9.34 -17.57 -4.42
C LYS A 220 -8.77 -17.04 -3.10
N ALA A 221 -7.44 -16.88 -3.03
CA ALA A 221 -6.78 -16.42 -1.82
C ALA A 221 -7.18 -14.98 -1.45
N VAL A 222 -7.26 -14.07 -2.43
CA VAL A 222 -7.70 -12.70 -2.18
C VAL A 222 -9.18 -12.66 -1.75
N ASN A 223 -10.06 -13.49 -2.33
CA ASN A 223 -11.44 -13.59 -1.88
C ASN A 223 -11.55 -14.11 -0.44
N ASN A 224 -10.77 -15.11 -0.06
CA ASN A 224 -10.72 -15.62 1.30
C ASN A 224 -10.25 -14.52 2.28
N ALA A 225 -9.19 -13.80 1.94
CA ALA A 225 -8.68 -12.69 2.73
C ALA A 225 -9.72 -11.58 2.92
N LYS A 226 -10.45 -11.22 1.84
CA LYS A 226 -11.55 -10.24 1.92
C LYS A 226 -12.72 -10.68 2.78
N ALA A 227 -12.96 -11.97 2.88
CA ALA A 227 -14.01 -12.52 3.74
C ALA A 227 -13.63 -12.53 5.23
N ASN A 228 -12.33 -12.52 5.54
CA ASN A 228 -11.81 -12.45 6.90
C ASN A 228 -11.59 -10.99 7.33
N THR A 229 -12.58 -10.40 7.98
CA THR A 229 -12.54 -8.99 8.41
C THR A 229 -12.05 -8.78 9.84
N SER A 230 -11.67 -9.84 10.54
CA SER A 230 -11.27 -9.80 11.96
C SER A 230 -9.77 -9.69 12.19
N GLN A 231 -8.95 -10.04 11.20
CA GLN A 231 -7.50 -10.05 11.29
C GLN A 231 -6.86 -9.76 9.93
N PRO A 232 -5.66 -9.15 9.89
CA PRO A 232 -4.95 -8.90 8.63
C PRO A 232 -4.56 -10.21 7.94
N SER A 233 -4.40 -10.18 6.62
CA SER A 233 -4.06 -11.35 5.82
C SER A 233 -2.71 -11.22 5.13
N LEU A 234 -1.91 -12.30 5.16
CA LEU A 234 -0.71 -12.48 4.36
C LEU A 234 -0.91 -13.63 3.37
N ILE A 235 -0.81 -13.33 2.08
CA ILE A 235 -0.83 -14.32 1.01
C ILE A 235 0.61 -14.56 0.57
N ILE A 236 1.19 -15.72 0.90
CA ILE A 236 2.52 -16.13 0.48
C ILE A 236 2.40 -16.65 -0.95
N ALA A 237 2.79 -15.84 -1.91
CA ALA A 237 2.74 -16.15 -3.33
C ALA A 237 4.11 -16.70 -3.79
N LYS A 238 4.20 -18.01 -3.98
CA LYS A 238 5.38 -18.63 -4.53
C LYS A 238 5.56 -18.14 -5.94
N SER A 239 6.64 -17.42 -6.20
CA SER A 239 6.91 -16.79 -7.48
C SER A 239 8.29 -17.14 -8.03
N THR A 240 8.53 -16.72 -9.26
CA THR A 240 9.79 -16.92 -9.95
C THR A 240 10.37 -15.56 -10.33
N ILE A 241 11.43 -15.14 -9.63
CA ILE A 241 12.11 -13.89 -9.98
C ILE A 241 12.65 -13.98 -11.41
N GLY A 242 12.43 -12.92 -12.21
CA GLY A 242 12.89 -12.89 -13.59
C GLY A 242 12.22 -13.90 -14.51
N LYS A 243 10.96 -14.26 -14.25
CA LYS A 243 10.19 -15.24 -15.01
C LYS A 243 10.28 -15.02 -16.51
N PHE A 244 10.54 -16.08 -17.26
CA PHE A 244 10.78 -16.15 -18.70
C PHE A 244 12.16 -15.66 -19.17
N SER A 245 13.04 -15.18 -18.28
CA SER A 245 14.44 -14.89 -18.63
C SER A 245 15.23 -16.20 -18.70
N PRO A 246 15.70 -16.63 -19.87
CA PRO A 246 16.17 -18.02 -20.05
C PRO A 246 17.40 -18.38 -19.22
N ASN A 247 18.30 -17.40 -18.99
CA ASN A 247 19.56 -17.64 -18.28
C ASN A 247 19.63 -16.96 -16.91
N LYS A 248 18.71 -16.02 -16.61
CA LYS A 248 18.74 -15.24 -15.36
C LYS A 248 17.58 -15.53 -14.42
N GLU A 249 16.55 -16.26 -14.86
CA GLU A 249 15.44 -16.71 -14.02
C GLU A 249 15.95 -17.43 -12.76
N ASN A 250 15.34 -17.17 -11.60
CA ASN A 250 15.75 -17.72 -10.29
C ASN A 250 17.19 -17.40 -9.87
N THR A 251 17.77 -16.33 -10.37
CA THR A 251 19.11 -15.89 -9.98
C THR A 251 19.11 -14.46 -9.46
N SER A 252 20.11 -14.10 -8.65
CA SER A 252 20.32 -12.71 -8.23
C SER A 252 20.72 -11.78 -9.40
N GLY A 253 21.19 -12.35 -10.52
CA GLY A 253 21.59 -11.58 -11.71
C GLY A 253 20.45 -10.80 -12.38
N VAL A 254 19.19 -11.13 -12.09
CA VAL A 254 18.01 -10.41 -12.60
C VAL A 254 17.40 -9.47 -11.56
N HIS A 255 17.89 -9.50 -10.32
CA HIS A 255 17.26 -8.73 -9.23
C HIS A 255 17.31 -7.23 -9.50
N GLY A 256 18.50 -6.67 -9.68
CA GLY A 256 18.72 -5.21 -9.72
C GLY A 256 19.54 -4.72 -10.91
N SER A 257 19.52 -5.45 -12.01
CA SER A 257 20.25 -5.09 -13.24
C SER A 257 19.38 -5.36 -14.47
N PRO A 258 19.52 -4.57 -15.54
CA PRO A 258 18.88 -4.86 -16.83
C PRO A 258 19.20 -6.29 -17.31
N LEU A 259 18.32 -6.84 -18.13
CA LEU A 259 18.54 -8.15 -18.73
C LEU A 259 19.79 -8.15 -19.65
N GLY A 260 19.99 -7.06 -20.35
CA GLY A 260 20.98 -6.93 -21.42
C GLY A 260 20.45 -7.43 -22.76
N GLU A 261 21.04 -6.96 -23.84
CA GLU A 261 20.52 -7.11 -25.21
C GLU A 261 20.26 -8.57 -25.60
N GLU A 262 21.22 -9.45 -25.35
CA GLU A 262 21.08 -10.87 -25.72
C GLU A 262 20.01 -11.60 -24.90
N GLU A 263 19.98 -11.37 -23.58
CA GLU A 263 18.99 -11.97 -22.69
C GLU A 263 17.59 -11.42 -22.97
N MET A 264 17.48 -10.11 -23.26
CA MET A 264 16.22 -9.48 -23.65
C MET A 264 15.66 -10.09 -24.94
N LYS A 265 16.51 -10.33 -25.94
CA LYS A 265 16.11 -10.98 -27.18
C LYS A 265 15.53 -12.36 -26.91
N GLN A 266 16.23 -13.20 -26.15
CA GLN A 266 15.77 -14.54 -25.81
C GLN A 266 14.50 -14.52 -24.92
N PHE A 267 14.39 -13.54 -24.02
CA PHE A 267 13.19 -13.29 -23.22
C PHE A 267 11.97 -13.01 -24.10
N LEU A 268 12.10 -12.18 -25.12
CA LEU A 268 11.02 -11.87 -26.07
C LEU A 268 10.66 -13.09 -26.94
N GLU A 269 11.66 -13.88 -27.37
CA GLU A 269 11.45 -15.13 -28.08
C GLU A 269 10.64 -16.14 -27.21
N ASN A 270 10.98 -16.26 -25.92
CA ASN A 270 10.24 -17.13 -24.99
C ASN A 270 8.78 -16.68 -24.76
N LEU A 271 8.51 -15.41 -24.90
CA LEU A 271 7.16 -14.85 -24.79
C LEU A 271 6.40 -14.89 -26.12
N ASP A 272 7.00 -15.29 -27.23
CA ASP A 272 6.46 -15.12 -28.58
C ASP A 272 6.05 -13.69 -28.85
N TRP A 273 6.95 -12.74 -28.53
CA TRP A 273 6.71 -11.29 -28.59
C TRP A 273 7.46 -10.64 -29.75
N SER A 274 6.88 -9.55 -30.29
CA SER A 274 7.58 -8.71 -31.25
C SER A 274 8.82 -8.04 -30.61
N THR A 275 9.70 -7.48 -31.43
CA THR A 275 10.90 -6.78 -30.94
C THR A 275 10.61 -5.39 -30.37
N ASP A 276 9.41 -4.83 -30.57
CA ASP A 276 9.03 -3.54 -29.99
C ASP A 276 8.56 -3.71 -28.54
N LEU A 277 9.29 -3.08 -27.62
CA LEU A 277 9.07 -3.18 -26.17
C LEU A 277 7.95 -2.26 -25.67
N PHE A 278 7.50 -1.32 -26.50
CA PHE A 278 6.57 -0.25 -26.14
C PHE A 278 5.33 -0.23 -27.01
N GLU A 279 5.18 -1.20 -27.87
CA GLU A 279 3.95 -1.43 -28.66
C GLU A 279 3.20 -2.64 -28.09
N HIS A 280 1.98 -2.40 -27.65
CA HIS A 280 1.17 -3.42 -26.97
C HIS A 280 -0.17 -3.63 -27.68
N PRO A 281 -0.67 -4.88 -27.72
CA PRO A 281 -1.95 -5.18 -28.35
C PRO A 281 -3.10 -4.41 -27.72
N LYS A 282 -4.05 -3.97 -28.57
CA LYS A 282 -5.22 -3.20 -28.13
C LYS A 282 -6.06 -3.93 -27.08
N GLU A 283 -6.16 -5.25 -27.21
CA GLU A 283 -6.91 -6.09 -26.27
C GLU A 283 -6.36 -6.06 -24.84
N VAL A 284 -5.09 -5.67 -24.63
CA VAL A 284 -4.51 -5.50 -23.29
C VAL A 284 -5.12 -4.28 -22.58
N TYR A 285 -5.29 -3.19 -23.30
CA TYR A 285 -5.98 -2.00 -22.80
C TYR A 285 -7.45 -2.27 -22.56
N GLU A 286 -8.12 -2.95 -23.49
CA GLU A 286 -9.53 -3.33 -23.40
C GLU A 286 -9.80 -4.29 -22.23
N TYR A 287 -8.83 -5.11 -21.86
CA TYR A 287 -8.94 -6.03 -20.74
C TYR A 287 -9.25 -5.32 -19.40
N PHE A 288 -8.68 -4.15 -19.18
CA PHE A 288 -8.94 -3.35 -17.99
C PHE A 288 -10.11 -2.38 -18.13
N ASP A 289 -10.56 -2.08 -19.34
CA ASP A 289 -11.61 -1.08 -19.61
C ASP A 289 -12.92 -1.37 -18.87
N GLU A 290 -13.38 -2.62 -18.87
CA GLU A 290 -14.60 -3.01 -18.19
C GLU A 290 -14.53 -2.72 -16.69
N LYS A 291 -13.44 -3.13 -16.04
CA LYS A 291 -13.23 -2.88 -14.62
C LYS A 291 -13.15 -1.39 -14.31
N ARG A 292 -12.44 -0.64 -15.13
CA ARG A 292 -12.32 0.82 -15.02
C ARG A 292 -13.66 1.52 -15.13
N GLN A 293 -14.53 1.10 -16.06
CA GLN A 293 -15.88 1.63 -16.19
C GLN A 293 -16.73 1.33 -14.94
N ILE A 294 -16.67 0.09 -14.43
CA ILE A 294 -17.35 -0.31 -13.20
C ILE A 294 -16.92 0.57 -12.03
N ASP A 295 -15.62 0.75 -11.85
CA ASP A 295 -15.06 1.54 -10.74
C ASP A 295 -15.43 3.02 -10.82
N ASN A 296 -15.42 3.59 -12.00
CA ASN A 296 -15.85 4.97 -12.22
C ASN A 296 -17.36 5.15 -11.94
N GLU A 297 -18.19 4.16 -12.29
CA GLU A 297 -19.62 4.17 -11.95
C GLU A 297 -19.83 3.97 -10.43
N GLU A 298 -19.03 3.14 -9.77
CA GLU A 298 -19.06 3.01 -8.30
C GLU A 298 -18.69 4.32 -7.60
N TYR A 299 -17.69 5.03 -8.11
CA TYR A 299 -17.34 6.36 -7.61
C TYR A 299 -18.52 7.33 -7.74
N LYS A 300 -19.20 7.39 -8.89
CA LYS A 300 -20.35 8.27 -9.10
C LYS A 300 -21.49 7.95 -8.12
N LYS A 301 -21.84 6.67 -7.99
CA LYS A 301 -22.87 6.21 -7.04
C LYS A 301 -22.51 6.52 -5.59
N TRP A 302 -21.25 6.36 -5.24
CA TRP A 302 -20.75 6.72 -3.91
C TRP A 302 -20.87 8.23 -3.66
N LYS A 303 -20.50 9.04 -4.65
CA LYS A 303 -20.59 10.51 -4.58
C LYS A 303 -22.04 10.96 -4.35
N GLU A 304 -22.98 10.43 -5.13
CA GLU A 304 -24.41 10.71 -4.95
C GLU A 304 -24.90 10.33 -3.56
N LYS A 305 -24.49 9.17 -3.05
CA LYS A 305 -24.82 8.71 -1.70
C LYS A 305 -24.27 9.65 -0.63
N LEU A 306 -23.04 10.11 -0.76
CA LEU A 306 -22.43 11.07 0.14
C LEU A 306 -23.17 12.41 0.10
N GLU A 307 -23.43 12.95 -1.09
CA GLU A 307 -24.16 14.22 -1.27
C GLU A 307 -25.56 14.16 -0.64
N LYS A 308 -26.29 13.06 -0.85
CA LYS A 308 -27.58 12.82 -0.21
C LYS A 308 -27.46 12.79 1.32
N LYS A 309 -26.48 12.06 1.87
CA LYS A 309 -26.26 11.98 3.32
C LYS A 309 -25.92 13.36 3.92
N LEU A 310 -25.08 14.15 3.22
CA LEU A 310 -24.75 15.53 3.63
C LEU A 310 -25.95 16.48 3.58
N PHE A 311 -26.94 16.21 2.72
CA PHE A 311 -28.16 17.01 2.64
C PHE A 311 -29.18 16.64 3.73
N GLU A 312 -29.33 15.36 4.00
CA GLU A 312 -30.39 14.82 4.89
C GLU A 312 -29.99 14.80 6.37
N ASP A 313 -28.67 14.78 6.69
CA ASP A 313 -28.16 14.57 8.05
C ASP A 313 -27.19 15.73 8.44
N THR A 314 -27.73 16.67 9.23
CA THR A 314 -26.99 17.86 9.66
C THR A 314 -25.78 17.52 10.54
N ASP A 315 -25.91 16.54 11.43
CA ASP A 315 -24.83 16.15 12.35
C ASP A 315 -23.70 15.46 11.58
N PHE A 316 -24.05 14.60 10.64
CA PHE A 316 -23.09 13.99 9.73
C PHE A 316 -22.37 15.06 8.90
N LYS A 317 -23.09 16.06 8.38
CA LYS A 317 -22.52 17.17 7.61
C LYS A 317 -21.52 17.99 8.43
N LEU A 318 -21.84 18.30 9.68
CA LEU A 318 -20.94 19.03 10.57
C LEU A 318 -19.66 18.21 10.83
N LEU A 319 -19.80 16.93 11.11
CA LEU A 319 -18.66 16.02 11.34
C LEU A 319 -17.80 15.85 10.09
N TRP A 320 -18.42 15.70 8.90
CA TRP A 320 -17.72 15.60 7.62
C TRP A 320 -16.96 16.88 7.25
N ASN A 321 -17.54 18.04 7.53
CA ASN A 321 -16.88 19.33 7.35
C ASN A 321 -15.68 19.46 8.29
N GLN A 322 -15.85 19.14 9.56
CA GLN A 322 -14.74 19.12 10.53
C GLN A 322 -13.57 18.25 10.06
N PHE A 323 -13.86 17.08 9.50
CA PHE A 323 -12.87 16.18 8.93
C PHE A 323 -12.12 16.82 7.76
N ASN A 324 -12.84 17.43 6.80
CA ASN A 324 -12.23 17.97 5.58
C ASN A 324 -11.49 19.29 5.78
N GLU A 325 -11.93 20.11 6.73
CA GLU A 325 -11.33 21.41 6.99
C GLU A 325 -9.94 21.33 7.62
N LYS A 326 -9.51 20.15 8.09
CA LYS A 326 -8.25 19.96 8.87
C LYS A 326 -8.09 21.01 9.98
N ASN A 327 -9.22 21.48 10.53
CA ASN A 327 -9.27 22.61 11.44
C ASN A 327 -8.64 22.17 12.79
N ILE A 328 -7.37 22.49 12.97
CA ILE A 328 -6.78 22.55 14.30
C ILE A 328 -7.34 23.82 14.89
N ALA A 329 -8.33 23.69 15.76
CA ALA A 329 -9.02 24.81 16.37
C ALA A 329 -8.03 25.86 16.89
N ASN A 330 -8.37 27.13 16.73
CA ASN A 330 -7.60 28.22 17.34
C ASN A 330 -7.65 28.09 18.87
N ILE A 331 -6.61 27.47 19.44
CA ILE A 331 -6.47 27.30 20.88
C ILE A 331 -5.73 28.53 21.43
N ASN A 332 -6.48 29.45 22.00
CA ASN A 332 -5.91 30.59 22.72
C ASN A 332 -5.71 30.23 24.20
N LYS A 333 -4.76 29.31 24.49
CA LYS A 333 -4.42 28.92 25.85
C LYS A 333 -3.24 29.75 26.35
N VAL A 334 -3.47 30.56 27.36
CA VAL A 334 -2.40 31.27 28.08
C VAL A 334 -1.89 30.36 29.17
N LEU A 335 -0.63 29.90 29.05
CA LEU A 335 0.04 29.16 30.10
C LEU A 335 0.59 30.15 31.13
N SER A 336 -0.13 30.29 32.24
CA SER A 336 0.15 31.29 33.26
C SER A 336 1.29 30.96 34.22
N GLU A 337 1.78 29.73 34.19
CA GLU A 337 2.82 29.24 35.14
C GLU A 337 4.00 28.64 34.40
N LYS A 338 5.20 28.75 35.01
CA LYS A 338 6.37 28.02 34.54
C LYS A 338 6.20 26.52 34.79
N LYS A 339 6.13 25.76 33.70
CA LYS A 339 6.04 24.28 33.73
C LYS A 339 6.94 23.66 32.67
N ALA A 340 7.23 22.37 32.80
CA ALA A 340 7.98 21.62 31.80
C ALA A 340 7.20 21.64 30.48
N THR A 341 7.89 21.77 29.34
CA THR A 341 7.27 21.85 28.02
C THR A 341 6.37 20.65 27.70
N ARG A 342 6.73 19.43 28.15
CA ARG A 342 5.91 18.24 28.03
C ARG A 342 4.54 18.37 28.72
N VAL A 343 4.48 19.04 29.87
CA VAL A 343 3.23 19.29 30.61
C VAL A 343 2.39 20.31 29.87
N ALA A 344 3.01 21.42 29.43
CA ALA A 344 2.34 22.45 28.65
C ALA A 344 1.79 21.88 27.35
N GLY A 345 2.58 21.08 26.62
CA GLY A 345 2.15 20.39 25.39
C GLY A 345 1.00 19.42 25.63
N SER A 346 1.00 18.67 26.73
CA SER A 346 -0.10 17.78 27.11
C SER A 346 -1.42 18.50 27.30
N GLU A 347 -1.40 19.66 27.99
CA GLU A 347 -2.60 20.45 28.21
C GLU A 347 -3.20 20.97 26.90
N VAL A 348 -2.34 21.41 25.98
CA VAL A 348 -2.76 21.86 24.64
C VAL A 348 -3.29 20.68 23.82
N LEU A 349 -2.61 19.53 23.83
CA LEU A 349 -3.02 18.35 23.08
C LEU A 349 -4.40 17.82 23.52
N LYS A 350 -4.68 17.85 24.84
CA LYS A 350 -6.01 17.49 25.37
C LYS A 350 -7.10 18.42 24.88
N ASP A 351 -6.84 19.73 24.87
CA ASP A 351 -7.80 20.71 24.36
C ASP A 351 -8.04 20.49 22.84
N ILE A 352 -6.98 20.18 22.08
CA ILE A 352 -7.09 19.80 20.66
C ILE A 352 -7.97 18.56 20.49
N GLY A 353 -7.71 17.49 21.27
CA GLY A 353 -8.45 16.24 21.18
C GLY A 353 -9.95 16.38 21.49
N MET A 354 -10.32 17.24 22.44
CA MET A 354 -11.71 17.55 22.72
C MET A 354 -12.43 18.26 21.57
N LEU A 355 -11.68 19.05 20.80
CA LEU A 355 -12.23 19.85 19.70
C LEU A 355 -12.18 19.14 18.35
N ASN A 356 -11.26 18.21 18.15
CA ASN A 356 -11.07 17.55 16.88
C ASN A 356 -10.85 16.03 17.05
N LYS A 357 -11.81 15.24 16.57
CA LYS A 357 -11.76 13.76 16.62
C LYS A 357 -10.81 13.17 15.58
N PHE A 358 -10.36 13.93 14.58
CA PHE A 358 -9.58 13.46 13.45
C PHE A 358 -8.07 13.57 13.65
N ILE A 359 -7.64 13.65 14.90
CA ILE A 359 -6.25 13.60 15.32
C ILE A 359 -6.05 12.32 16.13
N LEU A 360 -5.20 11.42 15.63
CA LEU A 360 -4.93 10.12 16.21
C LEU A 360 -3.45 9.97 16.51
N GLY A 361 -3.12 9.35 17.61
CA GLY A 361 -1.72 9.06 17.90
C GLY A 361 -1.50 8.68 19.35
N GLY A 362 -0.27 8.51 19.71
CA GLY A 362 0.06 8.08 21.05
C GLY A 362 1.54 7.96 21.29
N SER A 363 1.93 7.02 22.12
CA SER A 363 3.30 6.91 22.61
C SER A 363 3.86 5.51 22.40
N ALA A 364 5.17 5.45 22.17
CA ALA A 364 5.94 4.21 22.22
C ALA A 364 6.36 3.89 23.67
N ASP A 365 5.36 3.52 24.49
CA ASP A 365 5.50 3.14 25.91
C ASP A 365 6.05 4.24 26.84
N LEU A 366 5.94 5.50 26.43
CA LEU A 366 6.45 6.65 27.20
C LEU A 366 5.37 7.68 27.59
N ALA A 367 4.09 7.33 27.51
CA ALA A 367 2.99 8.24 27.81
C ALA A 367 3.09 8.87 29.21
N ALA A 368 3.52 8.10 30.22
CA ALA A 368 3.73 8.60 31.58
C ALA A 368 4.81 9.68 31.69
N SER A 369 5.83 9.64 30.81
CA SER A 369 6.95 10.59 30.78
C SER A 369 6.69 11.76 29.87
N THR A 370 6.24 11.54 28.64
CA THR A 370 5.99 12.56 27.63
C THR A 370 4.72 13.36 27.91
N LYS A 371 3.75 12.75 28.60
CA LYS A 371 2.42 13.31 28.93
C LYS A 371 1.56 13.60 27.68
N GLN A 372 1.96 13.12 26.50
CA GLN A 372 1.24 13.38 25.24
C GLN A 372 0.07 12.41 25.09
N ILE A 373 -1.02 12.66 25.80
CA ILE A 373 -2.27 11.89 25.76
C ILE A 373 -3.38 12.83 25.29
N ILE A 374 -3.94 12.51 24.11
CA ILE A 374 -4.94 13.36 23.45
C ILE A 374 -6.35 13.19 24.06
N SER A 375 -6.70 11.98 24.51
CA SER A 375 -7.98 11.63 25.13
C SER A 375 -7.81 10.39 26.01
N ASP A 376 -8.90 9.92 26.63
CA ASP A 376 -8.91 8.67 27.37
C ASP A 376 -9.40 7.46 26.52
N ALA A 377 -9.80 7.71 25.26
CA ALA A 377 -10.31 6.69 24.37
C ALA A 377 -9.16 6.00 23.61
N VAL A 378 -8.79 4.80 24.06
CA VAL A 378 -7.77 3.97 23.42
C VAL A 378 -8.36 3.25 22.22
N TYR A 379 -7.64 3.25 21.10
CA TYR A 379 -7.97 2.46 19.91
C TYR A 379 -7.61 0.98 20.15
N SER A 380 -8.55 0.11 19.86
CA SER A 380 -8.36 -1.35 19.93
C SER A 380 -9.26 -2.06 18.92
N SER A 381 -9.14 -3.38 18.78
CA SER A 381 -10.07 -4.19 17.97
C SER A 381 -11.53 -4.03 18.40
N ASP A 382 -11.78 -3.76 19.68
CA ASP A 382 -13.13 -3.59 20.25
C ASP A 382 -13.60 -2.12 20.26
N ASN A 383 -12.67 -1.17 20.07
CA ASN A 383 -12.94 0.27 20.05
C ASN A 383 -12.17 0.97 18.94
N GLN A 384 -12.62 0.81 17.71
CA GLN A 384 -11.96 1.37 16.52
C GLN A 384 -12.26 2.86 16.28
N THR A 385 -12.84 3.56 17.26
CA THR A 385 -13.03 5.02 17.27
C THR A 385 -12.19 5.73 18.32
N GLY A 386 -11.32 5.01 19.02
CA GLY A 386 -10.36 5.60 19.96
C GLY A 386 -9.31 6.46 19.25
N GLN A 387 -8.93 7.57 19.88
CA GLN A 387 -7.90 8.47 19.33
C GLN A 387 -6.48 8.13 19.82
N VAL A 388 -6.37 7.38 20.92
CA VAL A 388 -5.07 7.05 21.53
C VAL A 388 -4.57 5.72 20.98
N LEU A 389 -3.38 5.73 20.39
CA LEU A 389 -2.68 4.56 19.88
C LEU A 389 -1.55 4.15 20.85
N GLU A 390 -1.66 2.97 21.39
CA GLU A 390 -0.61 2.39 22.24
C GLU A 390 0.32 1.53 21.36
N TYR A 391 1.52 2.04 21.10
CA TYR A 391 2.46 1.38 20.19
C TYR A 391 3.37 0.35 20.88
N GLY A 392 3.46 0.39 22.23
CA GLY A 392 4.52 -0.32 22.95
C GLY A 392 5.92 0.22 22.58
N VAL A 393 6.97 -0.50 22.88
CA VAL A 393 8.36 -0.09 22.55
C VAL A 393 8.64 -0.34 21.06
N ARG A 394 8.05 0.48 20.19
CA ARG A 394 8.08 0.34 18.71
C ARG A 394 8.09 1.72 18.04
N GLU A 395 9.12 2.52 18.28
CA GLU A 395 9.22 3.90 17.80
C GLU A 395 9.24 3.97 16.26
N HIS A 396 9.92 3.03 15.62
CA HIS A 396 10.06 3.02 14.18
C HIS A 396 8.71 2.72 13.48
N ALA A 397 7.98 1.71 13.97
CA ALA A 397 6.62 1.42 13.48
C ALA A 397 5.66 2.57 13.79
N MET A 398 5.74 3.17 15.00
CA MET A 398 4.94 4.34 15.35
C MET A 398 5.10 5.45 14.31
N ALA A 399 6.33 5.79 13.93
CA ALA A 399 6.59 6.83 12.94
C ALA A 399 6.00 6.49 11.56
N ALA A 400 6.22 5.28 11.07
CA ALA A 400 5.72 4.86 9.76
C ALA A 400 4.18 4.71 9.72
N ILE A 401 3.56 4.16 10.77
CA ILE A 401 2.10 4.08 10.91
C ILE A 401 1.48 5.48 10.97
N THR A 402 2.10 6.41 11.72
CA THR A 402 1.69 7.82 11.77
C THR A 402 1.70 8.47 10.38
N ASN A 403 2.72 8.17 9.56
CA ASN A 403 2.75 8.60 8.16
C ASN A 403 1.55 8.05 7.38
N GLY A 404 1.24 6.76 7.51
CA GLY A 404 0.11 6.13 6.83
C GLY A 404 -1.25 6.73 7.21
N ILE A 405 -1.46 7.01 8.49
CA ILE A 405 -2.67 7.68 8.98
C ILE A 405 -2.84 9.05 8.28
N THR A 406 -1.75 9.82 8.21
CA THR A 406 -1.79 11.17 7.63
C THR A 406 -1.91 11.15 6.10
N LEU A 407 -1.27 10.19 5.44
CA LEU A 407 -1.33 10.03 3.98
C LEU A 407 -2.70 9.56 3.48
N HIS A 408 -3.47 8.87 4.33
CA HIS A 408 -4.76 8.33 3.93
C HIS A 408 -5.74 9.42 3.47
N SER A 409 -5.84 10.53 4.22
CA SER A 409 -6.87 11.56 3.98
C SER A 409 -6.62 12.85 4.80
N SER A 410 -7.67 13.36 5.44
CA SER A 410 -7.61 14.53 6.31
C SER A 410 -7.33 14.19 7.79
N LEU A 411 -7.02 12.94 8.11
CA LEU A 411 -6.54 12.57 9.44
C LEU A 411 -5.17 13.18 9.73
N VAL A 412 -4.93 13.48 10.98
CA VAL A 412 -3.62 13.95 11.47
C VAL A 412 -3.07 12.91 12.43
N GLY A 413 -1.96 12.29 12.06
CA GLY A 413 -1.25 11.34 12.92
C GLY A 413 -0.20 12.08 13.77
N PHE A 414 0.03 11.61 15.01
CA PHE A 414 1.17 12.03 15.82
C PHE A 414 1.76 10.85 16.61
N GLY A 415 3.05 10.94 16.90
CA GLY A 415 3.76 9.99 17.75
C GLY A 415 4.59 10.70 18.78
N SER A 416 4.80 10.07 19.93
CA SER A 416 5.56 10.60 21.05
C SER A 416 6.46 9.54 21.66
N THR A 417 7.73 9.88 21.87
CA THR A 417 8.73 9.04 22.52
C THR A 417 9.70 9.87 23.35
#